data_ba460ef3e1af15605b1f3c2554b13ce3
#
_entry.id   ba460ef3e1af15605b1f3c2554b13ce3
#
_cell.length_a   1.000
_cell.length_b   1.000
_cell.length_c   1.000
_cell.angle_alpha   90.00
_cell.angle_beta   90.00
_cell.angle_gamma   90.00
#
_symmetry.space_group_name_H-M   'P 1'
#
loop_
_entity.id
_entity.type
_entity.pdbx_description
1 polymer ?
#
loop_
_entity_poly.entity_id
_entity_poly.type
_entity_poly.pdbx_seq_one_letter_code
_entity_poly.pdbx_strand_id
1 'polypeptide(L)'
;VPTTDTYIEKDSAVNEEIDKLRHSATAALSERRDVIIVASVSCIYSIGDPIDYRNMVISLRSGMEYSRDDLILKLVSIQYERNDINFVRNKFRVRGDTLEIFPAGSSGNAIRVEFFGDEIDRICEINPLTGKVEGILSHACIYPASHYVVGQEKMKAALDKIYNEMVERVAYFESKGKLLEAQRIKERTMNDIEMLQETGFCKGIENYSAVMSNRKPGEAPFTLLDYFPDDFLLFCDESHVMLPQVRGMYGGDHSRKASLIEFGFRLPSAFDNRPLQFDEFYKKVNQVVFTSATPGEFEKSNSTQIVEQIIRPTGLLDPVITVKPTEDQMDDLVSEINIRVERGERVLVTTLTKAMAEDLTSYLEGFDIQVRYMHHDVDTIERMEIIRDLRLGAFDVLVGINLLREGLDIPEVSLVAIIDADKEGFLRSETSLVQTIGRAA
;
A
#
# COMPACT_ATOMS: atom_id res chain seq x y z
N VAL A 1 -12.13 17.46 -10.66
CA VAL A 1 -11.34 18.60 -11.19
C VAL A 1 -12.20 19.86 -11.08
N PRO A 2 -11.87 20.78 -10.09
CA PRO A 2 -12.73 21.93 -9.80
C PRO A 2 -12.92 22.88 -11.01
N THR A 3 -11.91 23.04 -11.83
CA THR A 3 -11.91 23.94 -12.99
C THR A 3 -12.83 23.49 -14.13
N THR A 4 -13.18 22.21 -14.18
CA THR A 4 -14.00 21.61 -15.24
C THR A 4 -15.29 20.99 -14.70
N ASP A 5 -15.58 21.16 -13.40
CA ASP A 5 -16.69 20.52 -12.67
C ASP A 5 -16.81 19.00 -12.99
N THR A 6 -15.65 18.36 -13.14
CA THR A 6 -15.57 16.94 -13.52
C THR A 6 -15.17 16.11 -12.33
N TYR A 7 -15.97 15.11 -11.98
CA TYR A 7 -15.60 14.06 -11.05
C TYR A 7 -15.03 12.88 -11.84
N ILE A 8 -13.77 12.56 -11.59
CA ILE A 8 -13.14 11.35 -12.13
C ILE A 8 -13.15 10.32 -11.01
N GLU A 9 -14.00 9.32 -11.13
CA GLU A 9 -13.96 8.17 -10.25
C GLU A 9 -12.66 7.42 -10.51
N LYS A 10 -11.81 7.38 -9.49
CA LYS A 10 -10.63 6.52 -9.56
C LYS A 10 -11.11 5.11 -9.26
N ASP A 11 -11.06 4.26 -10.26
CA ASP A 11 -11.27 2.83 -10.05
C ASP A 11 -10.13 2.29 -9.18
N SER A 12 -10.40 2.21 -7.90
CA SER A 12 -9.51 1.56 -6.95
C SER A 12 -9.87 0.08 -6.94
N ALA A 13 -9.45 -0.65 -7.97
CA ALA A 13 -9.42 -2.10 -7.86
C ALA A 13 -8.57 -2.43 -6.62
N VAL A 14 -9.19 -3.06 -5.63
CA VAL A 14 -8.48 -3.58 -4.47
C VAL A 14 -7.56 -4.66 -5.02
N ASN A 15 -6.25 -4.46 -4.91
CA ASN A 15 -5.31 -5.51 -5.25
C ASN A 15 -5.45 -6.60 -4.16
N GLU A 16 -6.08 -7.70 -4.52
CA GLU A 16 -6.40 -8.82 -3.61
C GLU A 16 -5.15 -9.39 -2.93
N GLU A 17 -4.02 -9.38 -3.62
CA GLU A 17 -2.75 -9.85 -3.06
C GLU A 17 -2.23 -8.90 -1.97
N ILE A 18 -2.28 -7.59 -2.20
CA ILE A 18 -1.89 -6.59 -1.19
C ILE A 18 -2.83 -6.64 0.02
N ASP A 19 -4.13 -6.80 -0.22
CA ASP A 19 -5.12 -6.93 0.85
C ASP A 19 -4.84 -8.17 1.71
N LYS A 20 -4.61 -9.32 1.08
CA LYS A 20 -4.20 -10.56 1.74
C LYS A 20 -2.96 -10.35 2.62
N LEU A 21 -1.92 -9.71 2.09
CA LEU A 21 -0.69 -9.45 2.82
C LEU A 21 -0.91 -8.53 4.03
N ARG A 22 -1.78 -7.53 3.91
CA ARG A 22 -2.16 -6.66 5.03
C ARG A 22 -2.84 -7.44 6.16
N HIS A 23 -3.81 -8.29 5.83
CA HIS A 23 -4.48 -9.15 6.81
C HIS A 23 -3.52 -10.16 7.44
N SER A 24 -2.64 -10.76 6.65
CA SER A 24 -1.60 -11.65 7.14
C SER A 24 -0.66 -10.96 8.14
N ALA A 25 -0.23 -9.73 7.82
CA ALA A 25 0.66 -8.94 8.67
C ALA A 25 0.00 -8.60 10.03
N THR A 26 -1.22 -8.09 10.03
CA THR A 26 -1.93 -7.71 11.25
C THR A 26 -2.31 -8.91 12.11
N ALA A 27 -2.66 -10.05 11.50
CA ALA A 27 -2.89 -11.30 12.20
C ALA A 27 -1.60 -11.82 12.86
N ALA A 28 -0.49 -11.88 12.12
CA ALA A 28 0.80 -12.31 12.64
C ALA A 28 1.28 -11.44 13.81
N LEU A 29 1.16 -10.11 13.72
CA LEU A 29 1.51 -9.19 14.80
C LEU A 29 0.62 -9.35 16.04
N SER A 30 -0.61 -9.83 15.87
CA SER A 30 -1.53 -10.09 16.98
C SER A 30 -1.23 -11.41 17.71
N GLU A 31 -0.63 -12.39 17.01
CA GLU A 31 -0.36 -13.73 17.55
C GLU A 31 1.08 -13.92 18.05
N ARG A 32 2.05 -13.25 17.41
CA ARG A 32 3.47 -13.56 17.55
C ARG A 32 4.29 -12.30 17.81
N ARG A 33 5.44 -12.47 18.45
CA ARG A 33 6.43 -11.41 18.66
C ARG A 33 7.65 -11.51 17.71
N ASP A 34 7.87 -12.67 17.12
CA ASP A 34 8.98 -12.96 16.19
C ASP A 34 8.56 -12.66 14.74
N VAL A 35 8.06 -11.45 14.49
CA VAL A 35 7.49 -11.03 13.19
C VAL A 35 8.34 -9.92 12.58
N ILE A 36 8.66 -10.08 11.30
CA ILE A 36 9.30 -9.05 10.48
C ILE A 36 8.31 -8.66 9.38
N ILE A 37 8.00 -7.36 9.29
CA ILE A 37 7.14 -6.81 8.26
C ILE A 37 7.98 -5.92 7.34
N VAL A 38 7.91 -6.19 6.04
CA VAL A 38 8.45 -5.30 5.01
C VAL A 38 7.28 -4.55 4.38
N ALA A 39 7.27 -3.23 4.51
CA ALA A 39 6.17 -2.39 4.06
C ALA A 39 6.66 -1.13 3.36
N SER A 40 5.87 -0.62 2.42
CA SER A 40 6.12 0.69 1.84
C SER A 40 5.69 1.80 2.82
N VAL A 41 6.04 3.05 2.50
CA VAL A 41 5.64 4.23 3.28
C VAL A 41 4.11 4.34 3.49
N SER A 42 3.31 3.66 2.67
CA SER A 42 1.86 3.60 2.84
C SER A 42 1.40 2.93 4.15
N CYS A 43 2.30 2.27 4.89
CA CYS A 43 2.01 1.73 6.23
C CYS A 43 1.62 2.79 7.26
N ILE A 44 1.90 4.08 7.00
CA ILE A 44 1.49 5.20 7.86
C ILE A 44 0.05 5.69 7.59
N TYR A 45 -0.65 5.12 6.60
CA TYR A 45 -2.07 5.40 6.37
C TYR A 45 -2.95 4.72 7.42
N SER A 46 -4.11 5.35 7.62
CA SER A 46 -5.14 4.85 8.54
C SER A 46 -5.58 3.43 8.17
N ILE A 47 -5.61 2.57 9.19
CA ILE A 47 -6.32 1.30 9.21
C ILE A 47 -7.21 1.24 10.46
N GLY A 48 -7.95 0.16 10.67
CA GLY A 48 -8.83 0.03 11.83
C GLY A 48 -8.10 0.03 13.17
N ASP A 49 -8.87 0.23 14.24
CA ASP A 49 -8.36 0.17 15.61
C ASP A 49 -7.87 -1.24 15.95
N PRO A 50 -6.59 -1.43 16.36
CA PRO A 50 -6.05 -2.75 16.69
C PRO A 50 -6.76 -3.40 17.88
N ILE A 51 -7.34 -2.63 18.81
CA ILE A 51 -8.08 -3.16 19.93
C ILE A 51 -9.40 -3.77 19.45
N ASP A 52 -10.15 -3.06 18.62
CA ASP A 52 -11.38 -3.57 18.03
C ASP A 52 -11.11 -4.79 17.16
N TYR A 53 -10.06 -4.77 16.34
CA TYR A 53 -9.65 -5.89 15.51
C TYR A 53 -9.36 -7.15 16.33
N ARG A 54 -8.60 -7.03 17.44
CA ARG A 54 -8.27 -8.15 18.35
C ARG A 54 -9.50 -8.65 19.10
N ASN A 55 -10.38 -7.76 19.55
CA ASN A 55 -11.60 -8.14 20.27
C ASN A 55 -12.62 -8.90 19.42
N MET A 56 -12.53 -8.75 18.08
CA MET A 56 -13.42 -9.42 17.15
C MET A 56 -12.87 -10.76 16.65
N VAL A 57 -11.69 -11.20 17.09
CA VAL A 57 -11.12 -12.51 16.73
C VAL A 57 -11.99 -13.64 17.30
N ILE A 58 -12.25 -14.65 16.47
CA ILE A 58 -12.92 -15.87 16.88
C ILE A 58 -11.85 -16.92 17.19
N SER A 59 -11.79 -17.36 18.44
CA SER A 59 -10.88 -18.42 18.89
C SER A 59 -11.66 -19.73 18.99
N LEU A 60 -11.24 -20.76 18.27
CA LEU A 60 -11.88 -22.06 18.19
C LEU A 60 -10.94 -23.15 18.71
N ARG A 61 -11.46 -24.09 19.51
CA ARG A 61 -10.71 -25.25 20.01
C ARG A 61 -11.54 -26.50 19.87
N SER A 62 -10.90 -27.62 19.59
CA SER A 62 -11.55 -28.95 19.65
C SER A 62 -12.05 -29.24 21.07
N GLY A 63 -13.24 -29.78 21.20
CA GLY A 63 -13.93 -30.00 22.47
C GLY A 63 -14.61 -28.77 23.08
N MET A 64 -14.63 -27.62 22.35
CA MET A 64 -15.30 -26.42 22.80
C MET A 64 -16.80 -26.51 22.53
N GLU A 65 -17.61 -26.22 23.55
CA GLU A 65 -19.06 -26.07 23.40
C GLU A 65 -19.32 -24.77 22.62
N TYR A 66 -19.80 -24.92 21.40
CA TYR A 66 -20.05 -23.81 20.48
C TYR A 66 -21.03 -24.25 19.39
N SER A 67 -22.20 -23.59 19.30
CA SER A 67 -23.16 -23.98 18.28
C SER A 67 -22.68 -23.51 16.89
N ARG A 68 -22.94 -24.34 15.89
CA ARG A 68 -22.62 -24.01 14.48
C ARG A 68 -23.28 -22.69 14.05
N ASP A 69 -24.54 -22.48 14.45
CA ASP A 69 -25.31 -21.32 14.04
C ASP A 69 -24.80 -20.03 14.72
N ASP A 70 -24.34 -20.10 15.97
CA ASP A 70 -23.67 -18.98 16.65
C ASP A 70 -22.34 -18.64 15.97
N LEU A 71 -21.58 -19.65 15.53
CA LEU A 71 -20.36 -19.41 14.77
C LEU A 71 -20.63 -18.72 13.42
N ILE A 72 -21.69 -19.13 12.73
CA ILE A 72 -22.12 -18.48 11.48
C ILE A 72 -22.46 -17.01 11.73
N LEU A 73 -23.26 -16.70 12.74
CA LEU A 73 -23.60 -15.32 13.09
C LEU A 73 -22.35 -14.51 13.43
N LYS A 74 -21.41 -15.10 14.14
CA LYS A 74 -20.15 -14.44 14.49
C LYS A 74 -19.28 -14.20 13.27
N LEU A 75 -19.18 -15.13 12.32
CA LEU A 75 -18.46 -14.94 11.06
C LEU A 75 -19.04 -13.78 10.24
N VAL A 76 -20.36 -13.70 10.13
CA VAL A 76 -21.02 -12.56 9.47
C VAL A 76 -20.69 -11.25 10.17
N SER A 77 -20.68 -11.22 11.51
CA SER A 77 -20.36 -10.01 12.28
C SER A 77 -18.93 -9.52 12.09
N ILE A 78 -18.00 -10.40 11.70
CA ILE A 78 -16.61 -10.07 11.37
C ILE A 78 -16.36 -9.97 9.84
N GLN A 79 -17.43 -9.77 9.08
CA GLN A 79 -17.43 -9.48 7.64
C GLN A 79 -17.06 -10.66 6.72
N TYR A 80 -17.23 -11.92 7.18
CA TYR A 80 -17.21 -13.08 6.27
C TYR A 80 -18.55 -13.22 5.58
N GLU A 81 -18.52 -13.54 4.30
CA GLU A 81 -19.71 -13.77 3.50
C GLU A 81 -19.89 -15.26 3.25
N ARG A 82 -21.15 -15.74 3.38
CA ARG A 82 -21.46 -17.11 2.99
C ARG A 82 -21.50 -17.26 1.48
N ASN A 83 -20.71 -18.17 0.96
CA ASN A 83 -20.75 -18.53 -0.45
C ASN A 83 -20.37 -20.00 -0.63
N ASP A 84 -21.40 -20.83 -0.90
CA ASP A 84 -21.23 -22.28 -1.01
C ASP A 84 -20.68 -22.70 -2.40
N ILE A 85 -20.69 -21.79 -3.40
CA ILE A 85 -20.25 -22.05 -4.79
C ILE A 85 -18.84 -21.47 -5.00
N ASN A 86 -18.66 -20.19 -4.81
CA ASN A 86 -17.37 -19.50 -4.99
C ASN A 86 -16.66 -19.35 -3.64
N PHE A 87 -15.92 -20.38 -3.25
CA PHE A 87 -15.22 -20.45 -1.98
C PHE A 87 -13.81 -19.91 -2.13
N VAL A 88 -13.66 -18.61 -1.89
CA VAL A 88 -12.42 -17.84 -1.94
C VAL A 88 -12.17 -17.14 -0.60
N ARG A 89 -11.07 -16.39 -0.45
CA ARG A 89 -10.77 -15.57 0.75
C ARG A 89 -12.00 -14.79 1.21
N ASN A 90 -12.11 -14.57 2.52
CA ASN A 90 -13.19 -13.84 3.18
C ASN A 90 -14.57 -14.51 3.05
N LYS A 91 -14.61 -15.76 2.63
CA LYS A 91 -15.85 -16.51 2.50
C LYS A 91 -15.88 -17.71 3.45
N PHE A 92 -17.07 -18.14 3.79
CA PHE A 92 -17.31 -19.42 4.42
C PHE A 92 -18.41 -20.17 3.70
N ARG A 93 -18.43 -21.49 3.86
CA ARG A 93 -19.50 -22.36 3.35
C ARG A 93 -19.91 -23.39 4.39
N VAL A 94 -21.15 -23.86 4.29
CA VAL A 94 -21.77 -24.80 5.23
C VAL A 94 -22.19 -26.06 4.50
N ARG A 95 -21.78 -27.21 5.01
CA ARG A 95 -22.15 -28.51 4.46
C ARG A 95 -22.50 -29.46 5.60
N GLY A 96 -23.82 -29.62 5.90
CA GLY A 96 -24.26 -30.38 7.04
C GLY A 96 -23.72 -29.83 8.35
N ASP A 97 -23.06 -30.67 9.14
CA ASP A 97 -22.45 -30.33 10.40
C ASP A 97 -20.99 -29.80 10.25
N THR A 98 -20.62 -29.45 9.03
CA THR A 98 -19.28 -28.95 8.71
C THR A 98 -19.35 -27.50 8.25
N LEU A 99 -18.49 -26.66 8.83
CA LEU A 99 -18.27 -25.29 8.41
C LEU A 99 -16.85 -25.14 7.88
N GLU A 100 -16.70 -24.59 6.70
CA GLU A 100 -15.40 -24.31 6.09
C GLU A 100 -15.23 -22.80 5.94
N ILE A 101 -14.11 -22.28 6.40
CA ILE A 101 -13.80 -20.85 6.45
C ILE A 101 -12.50 -20.61 5.68
N PHE A 102 -12.49 -19.65 4.75
CA PHE A 102 -11.28 -19.26 4.06
C PHE A 102 -10.78 -17.93 4.65
N PRO A 103 -9.74 -17.97 5.55
CA PRO A 103 -9.30 -16.81 6.29
C PRO A 103 -8.80 -15.68 5.40
N ALA A 104 -8.99 -14.45 5.85
CA ALA A 104 -8.61 -13.21 5.15
C ALA A 104 -7.11 -13.13 4.79
N GLY A 105 -6.24 -13.57 5.70
CA GLY A 105 -4.78 -13.57 5.54
C GLY A 105 -4.20 -14.87 4.98
N SER A 106 -5.02 -15.88 4.65
CA SER A 106 -4.52 -17.18 4.20
C SER A 106 -3.92 -17.12 2.80
N SER A 107 -2.80 -17.83 2.61
CA SER A 107 -2.13 -17.95 1.31
C SER A 107 -2.59 -19.13 0.47
N GLY A 108 -3.52 -19.95 0.93
CA GLY A 108 -4.01 -21.08 0.12
C GLY A 108 -4.84 -22.11 0.83
N ASN A 109 -4.79 -22.19 2.17
CA ASN A 109 -5.52 -23.18 2.94
C ASN A 109 -6.73 -22.58 3.64
N ALA A 110 -7.79 -23.37 3.75
CA ALA A 110 -9.00 -23.04 4.50
C ALA A 110 -9.07 -23.85 5.79
N ILE A 111 -9.88 -23.39 6.73
CA ILE A 111 -10.11 -24.04 8.02
C ILE A 111 -11.47 -24.72 7.96
N ARG A 112 -11.50 -26.01 8.26
CA ARG A 112 -12.72 -26.79 8.40
C ARG A 112 -12.97 -27.04 9.88
N VAL A 113 -14.19 -26.73 10.33
CA VAL A 113 -14.69 -26.99 11.67
C VAL A 113 -15.82 -28.02 11.55
N GLU A 114 -15.66 -29.17 12.18
CA GLU A 114 -16.63 -30.27 12.20
C GLU A 114 -17.32 -30.26 13.55
N PHE A 115 -18.64 -30.30 13.56
CA PHE A 115 -19.47 -30.23 14.76
C PHE A 115 -20.12 -31.60 15.07
N PHE A 116 -20.25 -31.91 16.35
CA PHE A 116 -21.09 -32.98 16.85
C PHE A 116 -22.11 -32.38 17.83
N GLY A 117 -23.32 -32.10 17.35
CA GLY A 117 -24.28 -31.28 18.07
C GLY A 117 -23.78 -29.85 18.24
N ASP A 118 -23.73 -29.38 19.48
CA ASP A 118 -23.23 -28.03 19.84
C ASP A 118 -21.77 -28.04 20.34
N GLU A 119 -21.00 -29.07 19.97
CA GLU A 119 -19.58 -29.17 20.31
C GLU A 119 -18.73 -29.22 19.04
N ILE A 120 -17.56 -28.54 19.07
CA ILE A 120 -16.56 -28.65 18.03
C ILE A 120 -15.79 -29.95 18.20
N ASP A 121 -16.10 -30.94 17.35
CA ASP A 121 -15.43 -32.24 17.38
C ASP A 121 -14.00 -32.14 16.85
N ARG A 122 -13.83 -31.51 15.68
CA ARG A 122 -12.51 -31.44 15.02
C ARG A 122 -12.31 -30.15 14.24
N ILE A 123 -11.06 -29.67 14.26
CA ILE A 123 -10.62 -28.55 13.42
C ILE A 123 -9.50 -29.03 12.52
N CYS A 124 -9.61 -28.76 11.22
CA CYS A 124 -8.62 -29.16 10.22
C CYS A 124 -8.24 -28.00 9.31
N GLU A 125 -7.00 -28.02 8.87
CA GLU A 125 -6.55 -27.24 7.72
C GLU A 125 -6.80 -28.06 6.46
N ILE A 126 -7.42 -27.46 5.45
CA ILE A 126 -7.82 -28.13 4.20
C ILE A 126 -7.37 -27.33 2.98
N ASN A 127 -7.13 -28.05 1.89
CA ASN A 127 -7.03 -27.42 0.57
C ASN A 127 -8.45 -27.06 0.08
N PRO A 128 -8.75 -25.79 -0.22
CA PRO A 128 -10.11 -25.34 -0.56
C PRO A 128 -10.63 -25.88 -1.88
N LEU A 129 -9.74 -26.26 -2.81
CA LEU A 129 -10.10 -26.81 -4.13
C LEU A 129 -10.43 -28.31 -4.06
N THR A 130 -9.58 -29.07 -3.38
CA THR A 130 -9.70 -30.55 -3.34
C THR A 130 -10.48 -31.03 -2.12
N GLY A 131 -10.61 -30.21 -1.08
CA GLY A 131 -11.18 -30.58 0.22
C GLY A 131 -10.30 -31.54 1.05
N LYS A 132 -9.06 -31.78 0.58
CA LYS A 132 -8.11 -32.68 1.25
C LYS A 132 -7.65 -32.05 2.55
N VAL A 133 -7.62 -32.83 3.64
CA VAL A 133 -7.05 -32.41 4.92
C VAL A 133 -5.54 -32.39 4.82
N GLU A 134 -4.96 -31.22 5.10
CA GLU A 134 -3.51 -31.01 5.13
C GLU A 134 -2.95 -31.10 6.55
N GLY A 135 -3.76 -30.79 7.57
CA GLY A 135 -3.37 -30.89 8.97
C GLY A 135 -4.56 -30.88 9.92
N ILE A 136 -4.36 -31.40 11.13
CA ILE A 136 -5.31 -31.32 12.23
C ILE A 136 -4.83 -30.23 13.18
N LEU A 137 -5.74 -29.35 13.58
CA LEU A 137 -5.46 -28.22 14.46
C LEU A 137 -6.14 -28.45 15.82
N SER A 138 -5.42 -28.20 16.91
CA SER A 138 -6.00 -28.14 18.24
C SER A 138 -6.69 -26.82 18.54
N HIS A 139 -6.29 -25.77 17.82
CA HIS A 139 -6.76 -24.40 17.97
C HIS A 139 -6.68 -23.65 16.63
N ALA A 140 -7.67 -22.80 16.36
CA ALA A 140 -7.66 -21.90 15.22
C ALA A 140 -8.17 -20.51 15.62
N CYS A 141 -7.52 -19.48 15.12
CA CYS A 141 -7.95 -18.07 15.24
C CYS A 141 -8.48 -17.59 13.90
N ILE A 142 -9.70 -17.08 13.88
CA ILE A 142 -10.29 -16.47 12.69
C ILE A 142 -10.32 -14.97 12.91
N TYR A 143 -9.49 -14.25 12.14
CA TYR A 143 -9.40 -12.80 12.16
C TYR A 143 -10.47 -12.18 11.26
N PRO A 144 -10.93 -10.94 11.57
CA PRO A 144 -11.91 -10.26 10.74
C PRO A 144 -11.50 -10.13 9.28
N ALA A 145 -12.47 -10.20 8.37
CA ALA A 145 -12.27 -10.01 6.94
C ALA A 145 -12.10 -8.53 6.52
N SER A 146 -12.23 -7.62 7.46
CA SER A 146 -11.96 -6.18 7.28
C SER A 146 -11.23 -5.64 8.52
N HIS A 147 -10.37 -4.65 8.32
CA HIS A 147 -9.74 -3.92 9.43
C HIS A 147 -10.68 -2.93 10.12
N TYR A 148 -11.81 -2.58 9.48
CA TYR A 148 -12.78 -1.59 9.97
C TYR A 148 -13.99 -2.24 10.65
N VAL A 149 -13.77 -3.35 11.35
CA VAL A 149 -14.83 -3.99 12.15
C VAL A 149 -14.92 -3.37 13.53
N VAL A 150 -16.14 -3.14 13.98
CA VAL A 150 -16.46 -2.65 15.33
C VAL A 150 -17.67 -3.38 15.88
N GLY A 151 -17.74 -3.47 17.23
CA GLY A 151 -18.91 -4.07 17.86
C GLY A 151 -20.19 -3.29 17.62
N GLN A 152 -21.34 -3.95 17.74
CA GLN A 152 -22.67 -3.39 17.39
C GLN A 152 -22.99 -2.08 18.14
N GLU A 153 -22.62 -1.95 19.42
CA GLU A 153 -22.85 -0.73 20.20
C GLU A 153 -22.05 0.47 19.66
N LYS A 154 -20.76 0.23 19.33
CA LYS A 154 -19.91 1.25 18.71
C LYS A 154 -20.41 1.63 17.32
N MET A 155 -20.88 0.65 16.53
CA MET A 155 -21.46 0.90 15.21
C MET A 155 -22.70 1.79 15.31
N LYS A 156 -23.63 1.47 16.21
CA LYS A 156 -24.83 2.30 16.42
C LYS A 156 -24.47 3.73 16.81
N ALA A 157 -23.55 3.92 17.75
CA ALA A 157 -23.10 5.26 18.15
C ALA A 157 -22.39 6.02 17.00
N ALA A 158 -21.66 5.30 16.15
CA ALA A 158 -21.00 5.88 14.98
C ALA A 158 -22.04 6.33 13.93
N LEU A 159 -23.07 5.53 13.67
CA LEU A 159 -24.15 5.87 12.73
C LEU A 159 -24.90 7.14 13.15
N ASP A 160 -25.21 7.28 14.43
CA ASP A 160 -25.84 8.50 14.96
C ASP A 160 -24.97 9.74 14.73
N LYS A 161 -23.67 9.63 14.93
CA LYS A 161 -22.70 10.72 14.69
C LYS A 161 -22.59 11.07 13.20
N ILE A 162 -22.48 10.05 12.33
CA ILE A 162 -22.41 10.23 10.87
C ILE A 162 -23.68 10.93 10.37
N TYR A 163 -24.84 10.51 10.86
CA TYR A 163 -26.12 11.13 10.51
C TYR A 163 -26.17 12.60 10.94
N ASN A 164 -25.79 12.93 12.17
CA ASN A 164 -25.78 14.30 12.68
C ASN A 164 -24.81 15.19 11.88
N GLU A 165 -23.60 14.70 11.59
CA GLU A 165 -22.62 15.42 10.77
C GLU A 165 -23.15 15.67 9.36
N MET A 166 -23.84 14.69 8.77
CA MET A 166 -24.51 14.85 7.48
C MET A 166 -25.55 15.96 7.52
N VAL A 167 -26.44 15.98 8.54
CA VAL A 167 -27.49 17.02 8.69
C VAL A 167 -26.86 18.40 8.78
N GLU A 168 -25.82 18.56 9.61
CA GLU A 168 -25.11 19.82 9.74
C GLU A 168 -24.45 20.25 8.41
N ARG A 169 -23.87 19.29 7.67
CA ARG A 169 -23.21 19.59 6.40
C ARG A 169 -24.20 19.95 5.30
N VAL A 170 -25.34 19.30 5.25
CA VAL A 170 -26.46 19.65 4.33
C VAL A 170 -26.94 21.08 4.61
N ALA A 171 -27.23 21.41 5.85
CA ALA A 171 -27.66 22.77 6.24
C ALA A 171 -26.59 23.83 5.88
N TYR A 172 -25.30 23.52 6.05
CA TYR A 172 -24.24 24.41 5.62
C TYR A 172 -24.26 24.65 4.10
N PHE A 173 -24.41 23.63 3.27
CA PHE A 173 -24.47 23.79 1.82
C PHE A 173 -25.71 24.57 1.38
N GLU A 174 -26.86 24.27 1.94
CA GLU A 174 -28.13 25.01 1.67
C GLU A 174 -27.97 26.49 2.00
N SER A 175 -27.36 26.83 3.15
CA SER A 175 -27.12 28.23 3.56
C SER A 175 -26.18 28.98 2.60
N LYS A 176 -25.36 28.26 1.84
CA LYS A 176 -24.48 28.81 0.82
C LYS A 176 -25.03 28.75 -0.61
N GLY A 177 -26.28 28.28 -0.77
CA GLY A 177 -26.91 28.11 -2.07
C GLY A 177 -26.34 26.96 -2.91
N LYS A 178 -25.55 26.07 -2.30
CA LYS A 178 -24.91 24.89 -2.93
C LYS A 178 -25.85 23.68 -2.87
N LEU A 179 -26.96 23.73 -3.60
CA LEU A 179 -28.02 22.71 -3.50
C LEU A 179 -27.59 21.35 -4.06
N LEU A 180 -26.78 21.35 -5.09
CA LEU A 180 -26.26 20.10 -5.69
C LEU A 180 -25.34 19.35 -4.72
N GLU A 181 -24.45 20.07 -4.05
CA GLU A 181 -23.56 19.51 -3.05
C GLU A 181 -24.34 19.01 -1.83
N ALA A 182 -25.39 19.74 -1.42
CA ALA A 182 -26.27 19.33 -0.34
C ALA A 182 -26.98 18.00 -0.66
N GLN A 183 -27.56 17.89 -1.86
CA GLN A 183 -28.23 16.68 -2.30
C GLN A 183 -27.24 15.52 -2.38
N ARG A 184 -26.10 15.72 -3.01
CA ARG A 184 -25.06 14.70 -3.21
C ARG A 184 -24.57 14.10 -1.90
N ILE A 185 -24.21 14.95 -0.93
CA ILE A 185 -23.71 14.45 0.36
C ILE A 185 -24.81 13.73 1.14
N LYS A 186 -26.06 14.21 1.07
CA LYS A 186 -27.20 13.58 1.72
C LYS A 186 -27.46 12.19 1.16
N GLU A 187 -27.64 12.07 -0.15
CA GLU A 187 -27.95 10.79 -0.81
C GLU A 187 -26.85 9.76 -0.56
N ARG A 188 -25.58 10.17 -0.75
CA ARG A 188 -24.44 9.29 -0.50
C ARG A 188 -24.39 8.82 0.95
N THR A 189 -24.46 9.75 1.91
CA THR A 189 -24.31 9.39 3.33
C THR A 189 -25.47 8.54 3.82
N MET A 190 -26.70 8.81 3.35
CA MET A 190 -27.85 7.97 3.69
C MET A 190 -27.69 6.54 3.17
N ASN A 191 -27.24 6.38 1.92
CA ASN A 191 -26.95 5.05 1.38
C ASN A 191 -25.82 4.34 2.15
N ASP A 192 -24.74 5.08 2.51
CA ASP A 192 -23.63 4.51 3.29
C ASP A 192 -24.12 4.07 4.70
N ILE A 193 -25.02 4.86 5.35
CA ILE A 193 -25.64 4.51 6.64
C ILE A 193 -26.50 3.25 6.52
N GLU A 194 -27.35 3.15 5.49
CA GLU A 194 -28.17 1.98 5.24
C GLU A 194 -27.32 0.72 5.05
N MET A 195 -26.27 0.79 4.22
CA MET A 195 -25.33 -0.30 4.02
C MET A 195 -24.61 -0.72 5.31
N LEU A 196 -24.20 0.25 6.13
CA LEU A 196 -23.55 -0.03 7.42
C LEU A 196 -24.52 -0.67 8.42
N GLN A 197 -25.81 -0.28 8.41
CA GLN A 197 -26.84 -0.89 9.27
C GLN A 197 -27.15 -2.33 8.88
N GLU A 198 -27.29 -2.60 7.58
CA GLU A 198 -27.68 -3.91 7.07
C GLU A 198 -26.52 -4.92 7.03
N THR A 199 -25.34 -4.47 6.60
CA THR A 199 -24.20 -5.38 6.33
C THR A 199 -22.99 -5.12 7.21
N GLY A 200 -22.95 -4.02 7.97
CA GLY A 200 -21.76 -3.58 8.70
C GLY A 200 -20.63 -3.06 7.81
N PHE A 201 -20.86 -2.88 6.50
CA PHE A 201 -19.87 -2.42 5.53
C PHE A 201 -20.50 -1.46 4.51
N CYS A 202 -19.68 -0.50 4.03
CA CYS A 202 -19.99 0.32 2.87
C CYS A 202 -18.74 0.62 2.06
N LYS A 203 -18.88 0.92 0.76
CA LYS A 203 -17.75 1.33 -0.10
C LYS A 203 -17.19 2.67 0.39
N GLY A 204 -15.93 2.68 0.85
CA GLY A 204 -15.28 3.86 1.42
C GLY A 204 -15.46 3.99 2.94
N ILE A 205 -15.72 2.88 3.62
CA ILE A 205 -15.87 2.80 5.08
C ILE A 205 -14.71 3.47 5.83
N GLU A 206 -13.52 3.47 5.25
CA GLU A 206 -12.34 4.11 5.81
C GLU A 206 -12.53 5.61 6.06
N ASN A 207 -13.41 6.29 5.31
CA ASN A 207 -13.71 7.71 5.51
C ASN A 207 -14.47 7.99 6.81
N TYR A 208 -15.07 6.97 7.40
CA TYR A 208 -15.77 7.01 8.69
C TYR A 208 -14.91 6.46 9.84
N SER A 209 -13.66 6.08 9.58
CA SER A 209 -12.78 5.41 10.57
C SER A 209 -12.59 6.20 11.87
N ALA A 210 -12.51 7.53 11.80
CA ALA A 210 -12.39 8.38 12.99
C ALA A 210 -13.65 8.31 13.87
N VAL A 211 -14.81 8.34 13.25
CA VAL A 211 -16.11 8.26 13.95
C VAL A 211 -16.30 6.87 14.54
N MET A 212 -15.98 5.81 13.79
CA MET A 212 -16.09 4.41 14.22
C MET A 212 -15.17 4.09 15.40
N SER A 213 -13.94 4.62 15.39
CA SER A 213 -12.97 4.45 16.48
C SER A 213 -13.14 5.47 17.61
N ASN A 214 -14.16 6.32 17.53
CA ASN A 214 -14.47 7.36 18.52
C ASN A 214 -13.31 8.34 18.77
N ARG A 215 -12.48 8.60 17.76
CA ARG A 215 -11.38 9.58 17.81
C ARG A 215 -11.92 11.01 17.74
N LYS A 216 -11.20 11.91 18.39
CA LYS A 216 -11.48 13.36 18.29
C LYS A 216 -11.01 13.88 16.93
N PRO A 217 -11.65 14.96 16.41
CA PRO A 217 -11.15 15.63 15.21
C PRO A 217 -9.66 16.01 15.32
N GLY A 218 -8.87 15.68 14.31
CA GLY A 218 -7.43 15.92 14.27
C GLY A 218 -6.58 14.93 15.04
N GLU A 219 -7.14 14.00 15.79
CA GLU A 219 -6.39 12.95 16.48
C GLU A 219 -5.71 11.99 15.49
N ALA A 220 -4.50 11.55 15.84
CA ALA A 220 -3.71 10.64 14.99
C ALA A 220 -4.48 9.35 14.68
N PRO A 221 -4.48 8.89 13.41
CA PRO A 221 -5.13 7.64 13.07
C PRO A 221 -4.34 6.43 13.59
N PHE A 222 -5.06 5.32 13.75
CA PHE A 222 -4.41 4.02 13.90
C PHE A 222 -3.85 3.56 12.56
N THR A 223 -2.64 3.03 12.60
CA THR A 223 -1.88 2.60 11.44
C THR A 223 -1.28 1.22 11.69
N LEU A 224 -0.56 0.66 10.72
CA LEU A 224 0.16 -0.60 10.93
C LEU A 224 1.11 -0.54 12.13
N LEU A 225 1.69 0.63 12.43
CA LEU A 225 2.59 0.80 13.56
C LEU A 225 1.91 0.55 14.92
N ASP A 226 0.61 0.75 15.02
CA ASP A 226 -0.17 0.52 16.24
C ASP A 226 -0.47 -0.96 16.51
N TYR A 227 -0.21 -1.85 15.56
CA TYR A 227 -0.32 -3.30 15.73
C TYR A 227 0.95 -3.93 16.30
N PHE A 228 2.09 -3.22 16.20
CA PHE A 228 3.34 -3.67 16.80
C PHE A 228 3.32 -3.52 18.32
N PRO A 229 4.13 -4.32 19.05
CA PRO A 229 4.41 -4.04 20.44
C PRO A 229 5.21 -2.73 20.58
N ASP A 230 5.12 -2.08 21.76
CA ASP A 230 5.75 -0.77 21.98
C ASP A 230 7.28 -0.76 21.82
N ASP A 231 7.92 -1.92 21.95
CA ASP A 231 9.37 -2.13 21.89
C ASP A 231 9.90 -2.56 20.51
N PHE A 232 9.14 -2.33 19.44
CA PHE A 232 9.56 -2.71 18.10
C PHE A 232 10.76 -1.89 17.58
N LEU A 233 11.54 -2.50 16.71
CA LEU A 233 12.65 -1.85 16.00
C LEU A 233 12.22 -1.54 14.56
N LEU A 234 12.35 -0.26 14.17
CA LEU A 234 12.11 0.20 12.81
C LEU A 234 13.42 0.28 12.02
N PHE A 235 13.47 -0.38 10.87
CA PHE A 235 14.48 -0.11 9.84
C PHE A 235 13.88 0.80 8.79
N CYS A 236 14.47 1.97 8.60
CA CYS A 236 14.05 2.96 7.62
C CYS A 236 15.03 2.90 6.46
N ASP A 237 14.72 2.05 5.48
CA ASP A 237 15.56 1.87 4.30
C ASP A 237 15.41 3.05 3.35
N GLU A 238 16.52 3.43 2.68
CA GLU A 238 16.62 4.63 1.85
C GLU A 238 16.01 5.86 2.55
N SER A 239 16.43 6.09 3.80
CA SER A 239 15.83 7.08 4.70
C SER A 239 15.80 8.49 4.11
N HIS A 240 16.81 8.85 3.30
CA HIS A 240 16.89 10.13 2.59
C HIS A 240 15.72 10.39 1.62
N VAL A 241 15.00 9.33 1.19
CA VAL A 241 13.79 9.41 0.37
C VAL A 241 12.54 9.20 1.20
N MET A 242 12.57 8.18 2.07
CA MET A 242 11.41 7.78 2.87
C MET A 242 10.95 8.91 3.81
N LEU A 243 11.86 9.56 4.53
CA LEU A 243 11.48 10.60 5.51
C LEU A 243 10.87 11.85 4.87
N PRO A 244 11.42 12.41 3.77
CA PRO A 244 10.75 13.47 3.01
C PRO A 244 9.38 13.05 2.47
N GLN A 245 9.22 11.79 2.06
CA GLN A 245 7.93 11.27 1.59
C GLN A 245 6.90 11.24 2.73
N VAL A 246 7.27 10.75 3.92
CA VAL A 246 6.40 10.80 5.11
C VAL A 246 5.94 12.23 5.40
N ARG A 247 6.85 13.21 5.31
CA ARG A 247 6.52 14.64 5.52
C ARG A 247 5.53 15.18 4.49
N GLY A 248 5.67 14.77 3.23
CA GLY A 248 4.85 15.28 2.12
C GLY A 248 3.46 14.66 2.03
N MET A 249 3.27 13.43 2.48
CA MET A 249 2.03 12.66 2.27
C MET A 249 0.80 13.30 2.88
N TYR A 250 0.90 13.83 4.09
CA TYR A 250 -0.22 14.49 4.77
C TYR A 250 -0.77 15.68 3.97
N GLY A 251 0.11 16.57 3.48
CA GLY A 251 -0.30 17.75 2.72
C GLY A 251 -1.02 17.42 1.43
N GLY A 252 -0.53 16.43 0.69
CA GLY A 252 -1.16 15.94 -0.53
C GLY A 252 -2.54 15.32 -0.30
N ASP A 253 -2.67 14.47 0.73
CA ASP A 253 -3.94 13.86 1.09
C ASP A 253 -4.98 14.89 1.56
N HIS A 254 -4.55 15.83 2.43
CA HIS A 254 -5.41 16.90 2.92
C HIS A 254 -5.95 17.78 1.79
N SER A 255 -5.11 18.20 0.83
CA SER A 255 -5.52 19.02 -0.31
C SER A 255 -6.54 18.31 -1.20
N ARG A 256 -6.34 17.03 -1.44
CA ARG A 256 -7.28 16.20 -2.19
C ARG A 256 -8.64 16.10 -1.48
N LYS A 257 -8.64 15.84 -0.17
CA LYS A 257 -9.87 15.72 0.62
C LYS A 257 -10.60 17.04 0.78
N ALA A 258 -9.89 18.16 0.90
CA ALA A 258 -10.49 19.47 0.94
C ALA A 258 -11.42 19.70 -0.27
N SER A 259 -10.95 19.37 -1.48
CA SER A 259 -11.80 19.44 -2.68
C SER A 259 -12.99 18.49 -2.61
N LEU A 260 -12.83 17.25 -2.15
CA LEU A 260 -13.95 16.29 -2.07
C LEU A 260 -15.00 16.74 -1.06
N ILE A 261 -14.61 17.33 0.04
CA ILE A 261 -15.51 17.85 1.09
C ILE A 261 -16.20 19.13 0.61
N GLU A 262 -15.47 20.01 -0.07
CA GLU A 262 -16.03 21.26 -0.60
C GLU A 262 -17.13 21.03 -1.64
N PHE A 263 -16.98 19.98 -2.47
CA PHE A 263 -17.95 19.62 -3.51
C PHE A 263 -18.96 18.56 -3.07
N GLY A 264 -19.12 18.29 -1.78
CA GLY A 264 -20.13 17.39 -1.23
C GLY A 264 -19.94 15.90 -1.53
N PHE A 265 -18.69 15.44 -1.80
CA PHE A 265 -18.39 14.04 -2.02
C PHE A 265 -18.00 13.29 -0.74
N ARG A 266 -17.62 14.01 0.33
CA ARG A 266 -17.25 13.44 1.62
C ARG A 266 -17.71 14.36 2.76
N LEU A 267 -17.93 13.75 3.93
CA LEU A 267 -18.14 14.50 5.17
C LEU A 267 -16.81 15.06 5.69
N PRO A 268 -16.82 16.13 6.51
CA PRO A 268 -15.63 16.69 7.14
C PRO A 268 -14.80 15.67 7.92
N SER A 269 -15.43 14.72 8.60
CA SER A 269 -14.73 13.63 9.34
C SER A 269 -13.79 12.79 8.48
N ALA A 270 -13.98 12.79 7.14
CA ALA A 270 -13.07 12.15 6.21
C ALA A 270 -11.63 12.72 6.22
N PHE A 271 -11.44 13.95 6.72
CA PHE A 271 -10.09 14.50 6.94
C PHE A 271 -9.25 13.64 7.89
N ASP A 272 -9.87 12.98 8.85
CA ASP A 272 -9.19 12.18 9.88
C ASP A 272 -8.87 10.75 9.43
N ASN A 273 -9.33 10.33 8.24
CA ASN A 273 -8.79 9.17 7.53
C ASN A 273 -7.57 9.60 6.70
N ARG A 274 -6.43 9.73 7.31
CA ARG A 274 -5.24 10.36 6.76
C ARG A 274 -3.96 9.59 7.09
N PRO A 275 -2.86 9.85 6.39
CA PRO A 275 -1.57 9.37 6.87
C PRO A 275 -1.17 10.11 8.16
N LEU A 276 -0.29 9.50 8.93
CA LEU A 276 0.36 10.19 10.06
C LEU A 276 1.09 11.44 9.56
N GLN A 277 1.06 12.49 10.38
CA GLN A 277 2.01 13.59 10.25
C GLN A 277 3.39 13.10 10.69
N PHE A 278 4.45 13.77 10.24
CA PHE A 278 5.82 13.35 10.54
C PHE A 278 6.09 13.22 12.05
N ASP A 279 5.63 14.19 12.83
CA ASP A 279 5.83 14.17 14.29
C ASP A 279 5.02 13.05 14.97
N GLU A 280 3.84 12.73 14.44
CA GLU A 280 3.03 11.61 14.93
C GLU A 280 3.70 10.28 14.61
N PHE A 281 4.25 10.13 13.39
CA PHE A 281 5.02 8.97 12.99
C PHE A 281 6.25 8.79 13.90
N TYR A 282 7.04 9.84 14.08
CA TYR A 282 8.28 9.76 14.84
C TYR A 282 8.05 9.46 16.32
N LYS A 283 6.94 9.95 16.90
CA LYS A 283 6.54 9.63 18.29
C LYS A 283 6.15 8.17 18.51
N LYS A 284 5.69 7.47 17.47
CA LYS A 284 5.32 6.05 17.58
C LYS A 284 6.53 5.12 17.51
N VAL A 285 7.67 5.62 17.06
CA VAL A 285 8.88 4.82 16.89
C VAL A 285 9.68 4.79 18.19
N ASN A 286 9.97 3.59 18.69
CA ASN A 286 10.80 3.41 19.89
C ASN A 286 12.29 3.46 19.54
N GLN A 287 12.72 2.61 18.61
CA GLN A 287 14.09 2.55 18.11
C GLN A 287 14.07 2.55 16.57
N VAL A 288 15.00 3.26 15.97
CA VAL A 288 15.12 3.34 14.51
C VAL A 288 16.56 3.17 14.05
N VAL A 289 16.72 2.42 12.97
CA VAL A 289 17.95 2.34 12.20
C VAL A 289 17.67 2.95 10.82
N PHE A 290 18.38 4.03 10.50
CA PHE A 290 18.35 4.63 9.18
C PHE A 290 19.42 3.98 8.30
N THR A 291 19.05 3.53 7.10
CA THR A 291 19.99 3.06 6.09
C THR A 291 19.94 3.99 4.88
N SER A 292 21.08 4.47 4.44
CA SER A 292 21.19 5.36 3.30
C SER A 292 22.63 5.49 2.82
N ALA A 293 22.84 5.53 1.51
CA ALA A 293 24.12 5.91 0.93
C ALA A 293 24.38 7.43 1.02
N THR A 294 23.31 8.20 1.15
CA THR A 294 23.32 9.67 1.15
C THR A 294 22.39 10.22 2.24
N PRO A 295 22.71 10.00 3.54
CA PRO A 295 21.84 10.40 4.64
C PRO A 295 21.65 11.92 4.68
N GLY A 296 20.41 12.35 4.96
CA GLY A 296 20.04 13.75 5.10
C GLY A 296 20.44 14.36 6.46
N GLU A 297 20.18 15.65 6.62
CA GLU A 297 20.48 16.37 7.86
C GLU A 297 19.65 15.87 9.06
N PHE A 298 18.42 15.39 8.80
CA PHE A 298 17.58 14.86 9.87
C PHE A 298 18.20 13.60 10.48
N GLU A 299 18.63 12.64 9.65
CA GLU A 299 19.26 11.40 10.09
C GLU A 299 20.54 11.68 10.85
N LYS A 300 21.40 12.54 10.32
CA LYS A 300 22.67 12.93 10.96
C LYS A 300 22.46 13.59 12.32
N SER A 301 21.44 14.47 12.43
CA SER A 301 21.17 15.22 13.66
C SER A 301 20.49 14.37 14.75
N ASN A 302 19.75 13.33 14.37
CA ASN A 302 18.95 12.51 15.28
C ASN A 302 19.55 11.13 15.55
N SER A 303 20.65 10.77 14.90
CA SER A 303 21.34 9.51 15.16
C SER A 303 22.31 9.66 16.33
N THR A 304 22.28 8.70 17.26
CA THR A 304 23.24 8.63 18.36
C THR A 304 24.56 8.02 17.93
N GLN A 305 24.56 7.24 16.87
CA GLN A 305 25.73 6.59 16.28
C GLN A 305 25.59 6.57 14.77
N ILE A 306 26.67 6.90 14.06
CA ILE A 306 26.78 6.77 12.60
C ILE A 306 27.83 5.72 12.32
N VAL A 307 27.44 4.69 11.57
CA VAL A 307 28.33 3.60 11.15
C VAL A 307 28.45 3.64 9.64
N GLU A 308 29.68 3.72 9.13
CA GLU A 308 29.97 3.73 7.70
C GLU A 308 30.37 2.33 7.24
N GLN A 309 29.74 1.82 6.20
CA GLN A 309 30.15 0.61 5.50
C GLN A 309 30.79 1.00 4.17
N ILE A 310 32.10 1.09 4.16
CA ILE A 310 32.87 1.54 3.00
C ILE A 310 33.34 0.37 2.14
N ILE A 311 33.45 -0.82 2.73
CA ILE A 311 33.96 -2.01 2.05
C ILE A 311 32.92 -2.58 1.12
N ARG A 312 33.26 -2.73 -0.18
CA ARG A 312 32.55 -3.56 -1.14
C ARG A 312 33.21 -4.94 -1.23
N PRO A 313 32.68 -5.98 -0.58
CA PRO A 313 33.30 -7.30 -0.57
C PRO A 313 33.29 -8.00 -1.93
N THR A 314 32.45 -7.51 -2.87
CA THR A 314 32.35 -8.02 -4.25
C THR A 314 33.56 -7.71 -5.11
N GLY A 315 34.44 -6.77 -4.71
CA GLY A 315 35.56 -6.31 -5.51
C GLY A 315 35.20 -5.48 -6.75
N LEU A 316 33.92 -5.16 -6.92
CA LEU A 316 33.47 -4.29 -8.01
C LEU A 316 33.91 -2.84 -7.73
N LEU A 317 34.48 -2.21 -8.73
CA LEU A 317 34.87 -0.80 -8.69
C LEU A 317 33.63 0.11 -8.93
N ASP A 318 33.77 1.37 -8.52
CA ASP A 318 32.80 2.38 -8.94
C ASP A 318 32.82 2.55 -10.45
N PRO A 319 31.68 2.86 -11.12
CA PRO A 319 31.64 3.01 -12.55
C PRO A 319 32.51 4.17 -13.02
N VAL A 320 33.11 4.02 -14.19
CA VAL A 320 33.87 5.11 -14.82
C VAL A 320 32.90 6.19 -15.30
N ILE A 321 33.12 7.42 -14.81
CA ILE A 321 32.29 8.58 -15.18
C ILE A 321 32.98 9.34 -16.31
N THR A 322 32.29 9.47 -17.44
CA THR A 322 32.74 10.26 -18.57
C THR A 322 31.79 11.44 -18.79
N VAL A 323 32.28 12.65 -18.70
CA VAL A 323 31.51 13.86 -19.00
C VAL A 323 31.82 14.28 -20.42
N LYS A 324 30.75 14.41 -21.23
CA LYS A 324 30.85 14.80 -22.65
C LYS A 324 30.05 16.08 -22.89
N PRO A 325 30.38 16.87 -23.95
CA PRO A 325 29.60 18.04 -24.35
C PRO A 325 28.15 17.64 -24.70
N THR A 326 27.23 18.58 -24.55
CA THR A 326 25.82 18.39 -24.98
C THR A 326 25.65 18.51 -26.49
N GLU A 327 26.61 19.13 -27.21
CA GLU A 327 26.67 19.15 -28.65
C GLU A 327 26.90 17.73 -29.17
N ASP A 328 26.12 17.29 -30.15
CA ASP A 328 26.13 15.93 -30.75
C ASP A 328 25.87 14.78 -29.75
N GLN A 329 25.29 15.07 -28.57
CA GLN A 329 25.06 14.06 -27.52
C GLN A 329 24.20 12.87 -27.98
N MET A 330 23.30 13.07 -28.99
CA MET A 330 22.42 12.01 -29.48
C MET A 330 23.21 11.01 -30.37
N ASP A 331 24.09 11.49 -31.24
CA ASP A 331 24.91 10.63 -32.08
C ASP A 331 25.91 9.82 -31.25
N ASP A 332 26.48 10.45 -30.24
CA ASP A 332 27.35 9.79 -29.27
C ASP A 332 26.60 8.74 -28.45
N LEU A 333 25.38 9.05 -27.99
CA LEU A 333 24.53 8.11 -27.26
C LEU A 333 24.21 6.87 -28.14
N VAL A 334 23.79 7.06 -29.39
CA VAL A 334 23.50 5.96 -30.31
C VAL A 334 24.73 5.07 -30.54
N SER A 335 25.91 5.68 -30.69
CA SER A 335 27.19 4.97 -30.85
C SER A 335 27.49 4.11 -29.60
N GLU A 336 27.36 4.67 -28.40
CA GLU A 336 27.63 3.96 -27.15
C GLU A 336 26.59 2.86 -26.90
N ILE A 337 25.32 3.06 -27.24
CA ILE A 337 24.28 2.03 -27.17
C ILE A 337 24.65 0.85 -28.07
N ASN A 338 24.99 1.09 -29.34
CA ASN A 338 25.32 0.03 -30.28
C ASN A 338 26.50 -0.83 -29.80
N ILE A 339 27.53 -0.20 -29.24
CA ILE A 339 28.68 -0.92 -28.67
C ILE A 339 28.25 -1.86 -27.53
N ARG A 340 27.28 -1.47 -26.70
CA ARG A 340 26.77 -2.29 -25.58
C ARG A 340 25.85 -3.40 -26.08
N VAL A 341 24.97 -3.08 -27.02
CA VAL A 341 24.02 -4.04 -27.63
C VAL A 341 24.80 -5.16 -28.33
N GLU A 342 25.87 -4.86 -29.09
CA GLU A 342 26.73 -5.84 -29.70
C GLU A 342 27.39 -6.81 -28.71
N ARG A 343 27.58 -6.36 -27.45
CA ARG A 343 28.12 -7.19 -26.36
C ARG A 343 27.05 -7.96 -25.59
N GLY A 344 25.78 -7.76 -25.91
CA GLY A 344 24.65 -8.33 -25.19
C GLY A 344 24.38 -7.65 -23.84
N GLU A 345 24.90 -6.46 -23.62
CA GLU A 345 24.73 -5.64 -22.41
C GLU A 345 23.49 -4.74 -22.54
N ARG A 346 23.02 -4.18 -21.40
CA ARG A 346 21.84 -3.31 -21.34
C ARG A 346 22.23 -1.89 -20.99
N VAL A 347 21.38 -0.93 -21.43
CA VAL A 347 21.63 0.49 -21.25
C VAL A 347 20.43 1.15 -20.55
N LEU A 348 20.70 2.00 -19.56
CA LEU A 348 19.73 2.90 -18.96
C LEU A 348 19.98 4.33 -19.46
N VAL A 349 18.91 5.03 -19.86
CA VAL A 349 18.99 6.44 -20.24
C VAL A 349 18.05 7.27 -19.38
N THR A 350 18.55 8.32 -18.76
CA THR A 350 17.73 9.21 -17.94
C THR A 350 17.50 10.55 -18.63
N THR A 351 16.24 10.98 -18.65
CA THR A 351 15.80 12.28 -19.19
C THR A 351 15.17 13.14 -18.10
N LEU A 352 14.94 14.43 -18.39
CA LEU A 352 14.34 15.40 -17.46
C LEU A 352 12.82 15.35 -17.41
N THR A 353 12.19 15.09 -18.57
CA THR A 353 10.73 15.18 -18.71
C THR A 353 10.16 13.98 -19.43
N LYS A 354 8.84 13.77 -19.29
CA LYS A 354 8.10 12.72 -19.99
C LYS A 354 8.18 12.89 -21.52
N ALA A 355 7.97 14.11 -21.99
CA ALA A 355 8.06 14.41 -23.42
C ALA A 355 9.45 14.05 -23.99
N MET A 356 10.54 14.44 -23.30
CA MET A 356 11.89 14.05 -23.72
C MET A 356 12.10 12.54 -23.73
N ALA A 357 11.51 11.80 -22.80
CA ALA A 357 11.62 10.34 -22.78
C ALA A 357 10.89 9.71 -23.96
N GLU A 358 9.69 10.19 -24.27
CA GLU A 358 8.88 9.74 -25.42
C GLU A 358 9.57 10.08 -26.75
N ASP A 359 10.06 11.32 -26.91
CA ASP A 359 10.79 11.78 -28.09
C ASP A 359 12.08 10.96 -28.30
N LEU A 360 12.85 10.74 -27.24
CA LEU A 360 14.08 9.96 -27.29
C LEU A 360 13.81 8.50 -27.63
N THR A 361 12.75 7.91 -27.10
CA THR A 361 12.36 6.54 -27.41
C THR A 361 12.05 6.42 -28.91
N SER A 362 11.21 7.31 -29.44
CA SER A 362 10.87 7.34 -30.86
C SER A 362 12.10 7.59 -31.75
N TYR A 363 13.03 8.42 -31.29
CA TYR A 363 14.29 8.68 -32.03
C TYR A 363 15.16 7.41 -32.07
N LEU A 364 15.33 6.70 -30.95
CA LEU A 364 16.14 5.47 -30.90
C LEU A 364 15.51 4.32 -31.70
N GLU A 365 14.17 4.19 -31.70
CA GLU A 365 13.45 3.25 -32.56
C GLU A 365 13.75 3.47 -34.07
N GLY A 366 13.96 4.72 -34.46
CA GLY A 366 14.35 5.08 -35.84
C GLY A 366 15.74 4.54 -36.26
N PHE A 367 16.55 4.11 -35.31
CA PHE A 367 17.87 3.46 -35.54
C PHE A 367 17.82 1.95 -35.31
N ASP A 368 16.63 1.32 -35.33
CA ASP A 368 16.43 -0.12 -35.09
C ASP A 368 16.87 -0.60 -33.66
N ILE A 369 17.01 0.32 -32.72
CA ILE A 369 17.35 0.00 -31.33
C ILE A 369 16.07 -0.46 -30.60
N GLN A 370 16.12 -1.61 -29.96
CA GLN A 370 15.02 -2.12 -29.15
C GLN A 370 14.97 -1.34 -27.82
N VAL A 371 14.02 -0.40 -27.69
CA VAL A 371 13.93 0.53 -26.59
C VAL A 371 12.52 0.54 -26.00
N ARG A 372 12.44 0.70 -24.67
CA ARG A 372 11.18 1.04 -23.97
C ARG A 372 11.39 2.26 -23.08
N TYR A 373 10.32 2.98 -22.77
CA TYR A 373 10.37 4.03 -21.75
C TYR A 373 9.50 3.68 -20.55
N MET A 374 9.87 4.24 -19.39
CA MET A 374 9.15 4.07 -18.14
C MET A 374 8.92 5.42 -17.47
N HIS A 375 7.68 5.69 -17.06
CA HIS A 375 7.29 6.91 -16.36
C HIS A 375 6.49 6.60 -15.07
N HIS A 376 6.12 7.63 -14.33
CA HIS A 376 5.46 7.50 -13.02
C HIS A 376 4.02 6.97 -13.09
N ASP A 377 3.36 7.01 -14.26
CA ASP A 377 2.00 6.51 -14.44
C ASP A 377 1.95 4.98 -14.71
N VAL A 378 3.10 4.36 -14.97
CA VAL A 378 3.22 2.91 -15.14
C VAL A 378 2.90 2.23 -13.81
N ASP A 379 1.99 1.26 -13.82
CA ASP A 379 1.61 0.56 -12.61
C ASP A 379 2.73 -0.37 -12.08
N THR A 380 2.59 -0.84 -10.85
CA THR A 380 3.64 -1.63 -10.20
C THR A 380 3.92 -2.95 -10.91
N ILE A 381 2.89 -3.60 -11.46
CA ILE A 381 3.02 -4.90 -12.15
C ILE A 381 3.71 -4.69 -13.49
N GLU A 382 3.24 -3.74 -14.28
CA GLU A 382 3.83 -3.37 -15.57
C GLU A 382 5.29 -2.93 -15.40
N ARG A 383 5.61 -2.17 -14.35
CA ARG A 383 6.98 -1.81 -14.03
C ARG A 383 7.88 -3.03 -13.78
N MET A 384 7.38 -4.02 -13.04
CA MET A 384 8.11 -5.27 -12.81
C MET A 384 8.32 -6.05 -14.11
N GLU A 385 7.32 -6.08 -14.99
CA GLU A 385 7.42 -6.72 -16.31
C GLU A 385 8.45 -6.03 -17.19
N ILE A 386 8.46 -4.70 -17.27
CA ILE A 386 9.45 -3.93 -18.05
C ILE A 386 10.87 -4.23 -17.54
N ILE A 387 11.10 -4.25 -16.24
CA ILE A 387 12.42 -4.55 -15.67
C ILE A 387 12.82 -5.99 -15.96
N ARG A 388 11.91 -6.94 -15.83
CA ARG A 388 12.13 -8.35 -16.16
C ARG A 388 12.48 -8.52 -17.64
N ASP A 389 11.74 -7.87 -18.53
CA ASP A 389 11.93 -7.94 -19.97
C ASP A 389 13.30 -7.37 -20.38
N LEU A 390 13.74 -6.25 -19.76
CA LEU A 390 15.09 -5.70 -19.94
C LEU A 390 16.15 -6.72 -19.56
N ARG A 391 16.03 -7.35 -18.39
CA ARG A 391 16.96 -8.36 -17.91
C ARG A 391 17.01 -9.60 -18.80
N LEU A 392 15.86 -10.02 -19.33
CA LEU A 392 15.76 -11.16 -20.26
C LEU A 392 16.22 -10.82 -21.69
N GLY A 393 16.46 -9.55 -22.00
CA GLY A 393 16.90 -9.11 -23.32
C GLY A 393 15.79 -9.03 -24.35
N ALA A 394 14.57 -8.84 -23.94
CA ALA A 394 13.46 -8.56 -24.84
C ALA A 394 13.59 -7.18 -25.50
N PHE A 395 14.36 -6.30 -24.90
CA PHE A 395 14.81 -5.00 -25.44
C PHE A 395 16.13 -4.61 -24.76
N ASP A 396 16.84 -3.62 -25.34
CA ASP A 396 18.22 -3.32 -24.97
C ASP A 396 18.38 -2.04 -24.16
N VAL A 397 17.48 -1.07 -24.37
CA VAL A 397 17.55 0.26 -23.79
C VAL A 397 16.27 0.58 -23.00
N LEU A 398 16.44 1.02 -21.76
CA LEU A 398 15.35 1.54 -20.95
C LEU A 398 15.54 3.05 -20.75
N VAL A 399 14.59 3.84 -21.25
CA VAL A 399 14.54 5.30 -21.04
C VAL A 399 13.64 5.58 -19.84
N GLY A 400 14.11 6.40 -18.90
CA GLY A 400 13.31 6.74 -17.72
C GLY A 400 13.52 8.15 -17.20
N ILE A 401 12.53 8.65 -16.46
CA ILE A 401 12.60 9.94 -15.77
C ILE A 401 12.80 9.64 -14.29
N ASN A 402 14.02 9.75 -13.77
CA ASN A 402 14.32 9.61 -12.33
C ASN A 402 13.73 8.38 -11.59
N LEU A 403 13.11 7.45 -12.32
CA LEU A 403 12.51 6.23 -11.77
C LEU A 403 13.53 5.13 -11.51
N LEU A 404 14.78 5.38 -11.85
CA LEU A 404 15.86 4.41 -11.81
C LEU A 404 16.80 4.63 -10.62
N ARG A 405 16.37 5.39 -9.60
CA ARG A 405 17.24 5.79 -8.49
C ARG A 405 17.40 4.70 -7.43
N GLU A 406 16.28 4.23 -6.86
CA GLU A 406 16.31 3.29 -5.74
C GLU A 406 15.66 1.97 -6.12
N GLY A 407 16.08 0.90 -5.45
CA GLY A 407 15.43 -0.41 -5.49
C GLY A 407 15.57 -1.20 -6.79
N LEU A 408 16.48 -0.80 -7.70
CA LEU A 408 16.78 -1.56 -8.91
C LEU A 408 18.15 -2.22 -8.79
N ASP A 409 18.19 -3.52 -8.99
CA ASP A 409 19.39 -4.31 -9.15
C ASP A 409 19.34 -5.01 -10.51
N ILE A 410 20.07 -4.43 -11.48
CA ILE A 410 20.08 -4.86 -12.88
C ILE A 410 21.55 -5.06 -13.30
N PRO A 411 22.16 -6.20 -12.95
CA PRO A 411 23.57 -6.45 -13.23
C PRO A 411 23.90 -6.53 -14.73
N GLU A 412 22.88 -6.65 -15.57
CA GLU A 412 23.02 -6.66 -17.03
C GLU A 412 23.29 -5.26 -17.61
N VAL A 413 23.09 -4.20 -16.82
CA VAL A 413 23.32 -2.81 -17.24
C VAL A 413 24.79 -2.46 -17.09
N SER A 414 25.42 -2.09 -18.21
CA SER A 414 26.84 -1.67 -18.27
C SER A 414 27.02 -0.18 -18.60
N LEU A 415 25.93 0.51 -18.98
CA LEU A 415 25.96 1.94 -19.27
C LEU A 415 24.73 2.64 -18.70
N VAL A 416 24.98 3.71 -17.98
CA VAL A 416 23.93 4.68 -17.59
C VAL A 416 24.25 6.02 -18.29
N ALA A 417 23.38 6.46 -19.19
CA ALA A 417 23.49 7.73 -19.87
C ALA A 417 22.57 8.77 -19.23
N ILE A 418 23.11 9.92 -18.87
CA ILE A 418 22.39 11.03 -18.26
C ILE A 418 22.35 12.17 -19.28
N ILE A 419 21.21 12.37 -19.91
CA ILE A 419 21.03 13.40 -20.94
C ILE A 419 20.86 14.76 -20.29
N ASP A 420 21.48 15.80 -20.88
CA ASP A 420 21.46 17.18 -20.36
C ASP A 420 21.83 17.24 -18.87
N ALA A 421 22.97 16.65 -18.50
CA ALA A 421 23.40 16.52 -17.12
C ALA A 421 23.74 17.90 -16.45
N ASP A 422 23.94 18.93 -17.26
CA ASP A 422 24.18 20.32 -16.86
C ASP A 422 22.93 21.05 -16.40
N LYS A 423 21.74 20.52 -16.71
CA LYS A 423 20.47 21.15 -16.31
C LYS A 423 20.08 20.71 -14.90
N GLU A 424 20.08 21.66 -13.97
CA GLU A 424 19.56 21.46 -12.64
C GLU A 424 18.02 21.41 -12.64
N GLY A 425 17.46 20.66 -11.72
CA GLY A 425 16.03 20.55 -11.53
C GLY A 425 15.66 19.87 -10.22
N PHE A 426 14.40 19.97 -9.81
CA PHE A 426 13.89 19.36 -8.57
C PHE A 426 14.25 17.86 -8.43
N LEU A 427 14.40 17.17 -9.56
CA LEU A 427 14.72 15.75 -9.61
C LEU A 427 16.20 15.47 -9.98
N ARG A 428 17.05 16.48 -10.11
CA ARG A 428 18.48 16.39 -10.44
C ARG A 428 19.32 17.17 -9.45
N SER A 429 19.45 16.62 -8.26
CA SER A 429 20.43 17.05 -7.26
C SER A 429 21.71 16.17 -7.37
N GLU A 430 22.79 16.59 -6.74
CA GLU A 430 24.02 15.80 -6.58
C GLU A 430 23.72 14.39 -6.06
N THR A 431 22.94 14.28 -4.99
CA THR A 431 22.48 13.01 -4.41
C THR A 431 21.80 12.12 -5.45
N SER A 432 20.94 12.70 -6.27
CA SER A 432 20.19 12.02 -7.32
C SER A 432 21.10 11.47 -8.42
N LEU A 433 22.13 12.23 -8.82
CA LEU A 433 23.11 11.82 -9.82
C LEU A 433 23.97 10.67 -9.29
N VAL A 434 24.48 10.78 -8.06
CA VAL A 434 25.26 9.72 -7.39
C VAL A 434 24.46 8.40 -7.33
N GLN A 435 23.19 8.45 -6.96
CA GLN A 435 22.29 7.29 -6.92
C GLN A 435 22.10 6.65 -8.32
N THR A 436 21.97 7.49 -9.35
CA THR A 436 21.76 7.02 -10.72
C THR A 436 23.04 6.38 -11.30
N ILE A 437 24.19 6.99 -11.07
CA ILE A 437 25.48 6.50 -11.53
C ILE A 437 25.77 5.09 -10.98
N GLY A 438 25.44 4.82 -9.73
CA GLY A 438 25.66 3.53 -9.10
C GLY A 438 24.91 2.35 -9.75
N ARG A 439 24.03 2.57 -10.73
CA ARG A 439 23.32 1.50 -11.46
C ARG A 439 24.16 0.84 -12.57
N ALA A 440 25.31 1.41 -12.92
CA ALA A 440 26.25 0.84 -13.89
C ALA A 440 27.48 0.20 -13.21
N ALA A 441 27.43 -0.06 -11.89
CA ALA A 441 28.52 -0.60 -11.10
C ALA A 441 28.50 -2.13 -11.02
#